data_18b04be09c6d7a47e7a928cf2352a15f
#
_entry.id   18b04be09c6d7a47e7a928cf2352a15f
#
_cell.length_a   1.000
_cell.length_b   1.000
_cell.length_c   1.000
_cell.angle_alpha   90.00
_cell.angle_beta   90.00
_cell.angle_gamma   90.00
#
_symmetry.space_group_name_H-M   'P 1'
#
loop_
_entity.id
_entity.type
_entity.pdbx_description
1 polymer ?
#
loop_
_entity_poly.entity_id
_entity_poly.type
_entity_poly.pdbx_seq_one_letter_code
_entity_poly.pdbx_strand_id
1 'polypeptide(L)'
;MNVDEAIRDLLNISTDIRSVAVLGPEGETIACGPGTASSGLAAAADRLWEAASASAAAADAAALDHIVVQDVAGAVAVLQADGRRIVALTGAQPAVGLLLFDLRTCLSDAFVEEDPA
;
A
#
# COMPACT_ATOMS: atom_id res chain seq x y z
N MET A 1 16.37 8.32 1.99
CA MET A 1 16.07 7.08 1.25
C MET A 1 15.04 7.40 0.17
N ASN A 2 15.24 6.90 -1.04
CA ASN A 2 14.25 7.13 -2.09
C ASN A 2 13.20 6.01 -2.10
N VAL A 3 12.18 6.16 -2.93
CA VAL A 3 11.06 5.20 -2.94
C VAL A 3 11.49 3.80 -3.37
N ASP A 4 12.42 3.68 -4.31
CA ASP A 4 12.90 2.38 -4.76
C ASP A 4 13.68 1.66 -3.66
N GLU A 5 14.49 2.39 -2.92
CA GLU A 5 15.23 1.84 -1.78
C GLU A 5 14.29 1.41 -0.66
N ALA A 6 13.26 2.21 -0.40
CA ALA A 6 12.27 1.89 0.63
C ALA A 6 11.50 0.62 0.27
N ILE A 7 11.13 0.44 -1.00
CA ILE A 7 10.48 -0.78 -1.46
C ILE A 7 11.41 -1.98 -1.32
N ARG A 8 12.67 -1.81 -1.68
CA ARG A 8 13.66 -2.89 -1.55
C ARG A 8 13.82 -3.33 -0.10
N ASP A 9 13.91 -2.37 0.81
CA ASP A 9 14.01 -2.67 2.23
C ASP A 9 12.76 -3.39 2.73
N LEU A 10 11.58 -2.94 2.31
CA LEU A 10 10.32 -3.58 2.66
C LEU A 10 10.31 -5.05 2.23
N LEU A 11 10.71 -5.33 1.00
CA LEU A 11 10.72 -6.69 0.48
C LEU A 11 11.74 -7.58 1.19
N ASN A 12 12.82 -7.00 1.70
CA ASN A 12 13.81 -7.75 2.50
C ASN A 12 13.30 -8.07 3.90
N ILE A 13 12.50 -7.19 4.48
CA ILE A 13 11.96 -7.36 5.83
C ILE A 13 10.74 -8.26 5.82
N SER A 14 9.84 -8.04 4.87
CA SER A 14 8.54 -8.71 4.82
C SER A 14 8.51 -9.71 3.66
N THR A 15 8.91 -10.93 3.95
CA THR A 15 9.03 -11.98 2.92
C THR A 15 7.70 -12.48 2.40
N ASP A 16 6.59 -12.17 3.09
CA ASP A 16 5.25 -12.54 2.64
C ASP A 16 4.75 -11.69 1.48
N ILE A 17 5.34 -10.52 1.26
CA ILE A 17 4.92 -9.61 0.20
C ILE A 17 5.38 -10.14 -1.15
N ARG A 18 4.42 -10.33 -2.06
CA ARG A 18 4.67 -10.80 -3.42
C ARG A 18 4.79 -9.66 -4.43
N SER A 19 4.00 -8.60 -4.22
CA SER A 19 4.02 -7.42 -5.07
C SER A 19 3.68 -6.21 -4.23
N VAL A 20 4.24 -5.05 -4.60
CA VAL A 20 3.96 -3.80 -3.90
C VAL A 20 4.00 -2.66 -4.92
N ALA A 21 3.13 -1.66 -4.71
CA ALA A 21 3.14 -0.45 -5.52
C ALA A 21 2.91 0.75 -4.62
N VAL A 22 3.57 1.85 -4.93
CA VAL A 22 3.37 3.14 -4.26
C VAL A 22 2.66 4.06 -5.24
N LEU A 23 1.56 4.65 -4.80
CA LEU A 23 0.70 5.50 -5.61
C LEU A 23 0.71 6.93 -5.09
N GLY A 24 0.66 7.89 -6.01
CA GLY A 24 0.53 9.29 -5.68
C GLY A 24 -0.91 9.70 -5.40
N PRO A 25 -1.14 11.00 -5.12
CA PRO A 25 -2.45 11.50 -4.73
C PRO A 25 -3.55 11.28 -5.76
N GLU A 26 -3.20 11.18 -7.03
CA GLU A 26 -4.16 10.99 -8.12
C GLU A 26 -4.25 9.55 -8.58
N GLY A 27 -3.67 8.60 -7.83
CA GLY A 27 -3.69 7.19 -8.17
C GLY A 27 -2.59 6.78 -9.15
N GLU A 28 -1.72 7.70 -9.54
CA GLU A 28 -0.61 7.38 -10.44
C GLU A 28 0.42 6.50 -9.74
N THR A 29 0.98 5.55 -10.47
CA THR A 29 2.04 4.68 -9.92
C THR A 29 3.35 5.46 -9.85
N ILE A 30 3.89 5.63 -8.65
CA ILE A 30 5.18 6.27 -8.42
C ILE A 30 6.30 5.25 -8.54
N ALA A 31 6.11 4.07 -7.95
CA ALA A 31 7.09 3.00 -8.00
C ALA A 31 6.40 1.67 -7.72
N CYS A 32 6.97 0.58 -8.19
CA CYS A 32 6.42 -0.76 -7.95
C CYS A 32 7.52 -1.81 -8.00
N GLY A 33 7.21 -3.00 -7.49
CA GLY A 33 8.06 -4.18 -7.54
C GLY A 33 7.39 -5.36 -6.86
N PRO A 34 7.82 -6.60 -7.15
CA PRO A 34 8.45 -7.01 -8.40
C PRO A 34 7.40 -7.36 -9.47
N GLY A 35 7.85 -7.39 -10.70
CA GLY A 35 7.12 -7.94 -11.82
C GLY A 35 6.01 -7.08 -12.39
N THR A 36 5.38 -7.59 -13.45
CA THR A 36 4.36 -6.87 -14.22
C THR A 36 3.00 -6.86 -13.54
N ALA A 37 2.77 -7.73 -12.57
CA ALA A 37 1.53 -7.77 -11.81
C ALA A 37 1.26 -6.49 -11.05
N SER A 38 2.31 -5.72 -10.75
CA SER A 38 2.20 -4.50 -9.96
C SER A 38 1.34 -3.42 -10.62
N SER A 39 1.32 -3.32 -11.95
CA SER A 39 0.51 -2.31 -12.63
C SER A 39 -0.99 -2.60 -12.50
N GLY A 40 -1.39 -3.87 -12.64
CA GLY A 40 -2.77 -4.27 -12.42
C GLY A 40 -3.18 -4.11 -10.96
N LEU A 41 -2.26 -4.36 -10.05
CA LEU A 41 -2.48 -4.19 -8.63
C LEU A 41 -2.78 -2.73 -8.28
N ALA A 42 -2.04 -1.79 -8.85
CA ALA A 42 -2.24 -0.37 -8.60
C ALA A 42 -3.65 0.08 -9.03
N ALA A 43 -4.08 -0.31 -10.22
CA ALA A 43 -5.40 0.05 -10.72
C ALA A 43 -6.52 -0.56 -9.87
N ALA A 44 -6.36 -1.82 -9.47
CA ALA A 44 -7.34 -2.50 -8.61
C ALA A 44 -7.41 -1.84 -7.23
N ALA A 45 -6.27 -1.45 -6.68
CA ALA A 45 -6.21 -0.78 -5.38
C ALA A 45 -6.91 0.56 -5.41
N ASP A 46 -6.75 1.32 -6.48
CA ASP A 46 -7.41 2.61 -6.63
C ASP A 46 -8.93 2.48 -6.66
N ARG A 47 -9.45 1.51 -7.40
CA ARG A 47 -10.90 1.24 -7.44
C ARG A 47 -11.42 0.78 -6.09
N LEU A 48 -10.67 -0.08 -5.41
CA LEU A 48 -11.05 -0.55 -4.08
C LEU A 48 -11.09 0.61 -3.08
N TRP A 49 -10.11 1.48 -3.13
CA TRP A 49 -10.04 2.64 -2.25
C TRP A 49 -11.21 3.58 -2.45
N GLU A 50 -11.56 3.88 -3.71
CA GLU A 50 -12.68 4.75 -4.03
C GLU A 50 -14.01 4.17 -3.56
N ALA A 51 -14.23 2.88 -3.79
CA ALA A 51 -15.46 2.21 -3.36
C ALA A 51 -15.59 2.21 -1.83
N ALA A 52 -14.50 1.91 -1.12
CA ALA A 52 -14.50 1.87 0.33
C ALA A 52 -14.68 3.27 0.91
N SER A 53 -14.06 4.28 0.30
CA SER A 53 -14.20 5.67 0.73
C SER A 53 -15.63 6.18 0.57
N ALA A 54 -16.28 5.82 -0.53
CA ALA A 54 -17.69 6.18 -0.77
C ALA A 54 -18.59 5.52 0.27
N SER A 55 -18.34 4.26 0.60
CA SER A 55 -19.10 3.55 1.64
C SER A 55 -18.91 4.17 3.01
N ALA A 56 -17.68 4.55 3.35
CA ALA A 56 -17.40 5.20 4.63
C ALA A 56 -18.10 6.56 4.72
N ALA A 57 -18.08 7.35 3.65
CA ALA A 57 -18.76 8.64 3.60
C ALA A 57 -20.26 8.47 3.75
N ALA A 58 -20.86 7.47 3.09
CA ALA A 58 -22.30 7.20 3.20
C ALA A 58 -22.71 6.79 4.62
N ALA A 59 -21.81 6.14 5.36
CA ALA A 59 -22.04 5.73 6.74
C ALA A 59 -21.65 6.82 7.75
N ASP A 60 -21.26 8.00 7.28
CA ASP A 60 -20.78 9.11 8.12
C ASP A 60 -19.58 8.69 8.99
N ALA A 61 -18.74 7.82 8.46
CA ALA A 61 -17.55 7.33 9.15
C ALA A 61 -16.38 8.28 8.94
N ALA A 62 -15.35 8.13 9.77
CA ALA A 62 -14.11 8.90 9.62
C ALA A 62 -13.39 8.53 8.31
N ALA A 63 -12.43 9.36 7.92
CA ALA A 63 -11.63 9.11 6.73
C ALA A 63 -10.90 7.76 6.83
N LEU A 64 -10.78 7.12 5.68
CA LEU A 64 -10.20 5.79 5.58
C LEU A 64 -8.68 5.84 5.76
N ASP A 65 -8.14 4.97 6.58
CA ASP A 65 -6.69 4.86 6.82
C ASP A 65 -6.08 3.69 6.05
N HIS A 66 -6.74 2.56 6.08
CA HIS A 66 -6.27 1.37 5.36
C HIS A 66 -7.42 0.42 5.07
N ILE A 67 -7.16 -0.50 4.14
CA ILE A 67 -8.08 -1.58 3.78
C ILE A 67 -7.27 -2.86 3.71
N VAL A 68 -7.80 -3.94 4.27
CA VAL A 68 -7.23 -5.27 4.10
C VAL A 68 -8.33 -6.21 3.64
N VAL A 69 -8.10 -6.88 2.52
CA VAL A 69 -8.98 -7.94 2.02
C VAL A 69 -8.18 -9.22 2.01
N GLN A 70 -8.68 -10.23 2.70
CA GLN A 70 -7.93 -11.47 2.90
C GLN A 70 -8.80 -12.67 2.56
N ASP A 71 -8.20 -13.65 1.88
CA ASP A 71 -8.79 -14.96 1.65
C ASP A 71 -7.77 -16.05 1.97
N VAL A 72 -8.08 -17.30 1.61
CA VAL A 72 -7.19 -18.42 1.93
C VAL A 72 -5.86 -18.37 1.17
N ALA A 73 -5.81 -17.64 0.07
CA ALA A 73 -4.61 -17.56 -0.79
C ALA A 73 -3.69 -16.41 -0.41
N GLY A 74 -4.20 -15.38 0.25
CA GLY A 74 -3.39 -14.23 0.59
C GLY A 74 -4.21 -13.01 0.94
N ALA A 75 -3.57 -11.85 0.93
CA ALA A 75 -4.22 -10.59 1.26
C ALA A 75 -3.78 -9.48 0.32
N VAL A 76 -4.69 -8.52 0.12
CA VAL A 76 -4.38 -7.22 -0.48
C VAL A 76 -4.54 -6.18 0.61
N ALA A 77 -3.50 -5.42 0.88
CA ALA A 77 -3.52 -4.34 1.87
C ALA A 77 -3.24 -3.02 1.19
N VAL A 78 -4.07 -2.02 1.45
CA VAL A 78 -3.89 -0.66 0.94
C VAL A 78 -3.85 0.28 2.14
N LEU A 79 -2.83 1.10 2.23
CA LEU A 79 -2.65 2.04 3.32
C LEU A 79 -2.39 3.43 2.76
N GLN A 80 -3.02 4.44 3.34
CA GLN A 80 -2.84 5.82 2.94
C GLN A 80 -2.16 6.62 4.04
N ALA A 81 -1.23 7.47 3.64
CA ALA A 81 -0.59 8.43 4.52
C ALA A 81 -0.10 9.61 3.68
N ASP A 82 -0.36 10.83 4.16
CA ASP A 82 0.12 12.07 3.53
C ASP A 82 -0.26 12.19 2.05
N GLY A 83 -1.47 11.73 1.70
CA GLY A 83 -1.97 11.80 0.33
C GLY A 83 -1.41 10.75 -0.61
N ARG A 84 -0.56 9.86 -0.12
CA ARG A 84 0.02 8.78 -0.92
C ARG A 84 -0.51 7.44 -0.41
N ARG A 85 -0.49 6.44 -1.28
CA ARG A 85 -0.95 5.10 -0.93
C ARG A 85 0.12 4.08 -1.24
N ILE A 86 0.14 3.02 -0.46
CA ILE A 86 0.95 1.85 -0.74
C ILE A 86 0.04 0.64 -0.73
N VAL A 87 0.16 -0.21 -1.74
CA VAL A 87 -0.61 -1.44 -1.85
C VAL A 87 0.34 -2.63 -1.91
N ALA A 88 -0.01 -3.68 -1.19
CA ALA A 88 0.77 -4.92 -1.18
C ALA A 88 -0.14 -6.12 -1.42
N LEU A 89 0.36 -7.06 -2.22
CA LEU A 89 -0.23 -8.38 -2.39
C LEU A 89 0.67 -9.37 -1.64
N THR A 90 0.07 -10.19 -0.78
CA THR A 90 0.83 -11.12 0.05
C THR A 90 0.46 -12.57 -0.25
N GLY A 91 1.28 -13.50 0.27
CA GLY A 91 0.93 -14.91 0.35
C GLY A 91 -0.08 -15.18 1.47
N ALA A 92 -0.36 -16.46 1.69
CA ALA A 92 -1.35 -16.90 2.68
C ALA A 92 -0.95 -16.52 4.10
N GLN A 93 -1.94 -16.16 4.90
CA GLN A 93 -1.81 -15.93 6.35
C GLN A 93 -0.74 -14.90 6.74
N PRO A 94 -0.78 -13.67 6.19
CA PRO A 94 0.16 -12.64 6.62
C PRO A 94 -0.15 -12.21 8.05
N ALA A 95 0.87 -11.74 8.76
CA ALA A 95 0.68 -11.08 10.06
C ALA A 95 0.21 -9.64 9.77
N VAL A 96 -1.11 -9.43 9.75
CA VAL A 96 -1.72 -8.19 9.26
C VAL A 96 -1.22 -6.96 10.02
N GLY A 97 -1.13 -7.02 11.33
CA GLY A 97 -0.64 -5.89 12.12
C GLY A 97 0.79 -5.50 11.77
N LEU A 98 1.67 -6.48 11.60
CA LEU A 98 3.05 -6.26 11.21
C LEU A 98 3.12 -5.77 9.77
N LEU A 99 2.30 -6.33 8.88
CA LEU A 99 2.24 -5.91 7.48
C LEU A 99 1.89 -4.42 7.38
N LEU A 100 0.85 -3.99 8.08
CA LEU A 100 0.44 -2.58 8.07
C LEU A 100 1.52 -1.68 8.63
N PHE A 101 2.19 -2.11 9.70
CA PHE A 101 3.31 -1.37 10.25
C PHE A 101 4.45 -1.22 9.25
N ASP A 102 4.81 -2.31 8.57
CA ASP A 102 5.89 -2.31 7.59
C ASP A 102 5.54 -1.43 6.38
N LEU A 103 4.28 -1.48 5.92
CA LEU A 103 3.83 -0.63 4.81
C LEU A 103 3.87 0.84 5.19
N ARG A 104 3.46 1.18 6.41
CA ARG A 104 3.50 2.56 6.89
C ARG A 104 4.93 3.07 6.98
N THR A 105 5.83 2.25 7.47
CA THR A 105 7.26 2.59 7.58
C THR A 105 7.86 2.81 6.19
N CYS A 106 7.55 1.92 5.24
CA CYS A 106 8.04 2.06 3.88
C CYS A 106 7.56 3.36 3.25
N LEU A 107 6.28 3.66 3.38
CA LEU A 107 5.70 4.87 2.79
C LEU A 107 6.31 6.13 3.41
N SER A 108 6.52 6.12 4.71
CA SER A 108 7.17 7.22 5.41
C SER A 108 8.62 7.41 4.94
N ASP A 109 9.40 6.33 4.89
CA ASP A 109 10.80 6.39 4.50
C ASP A 109 10.98 6.80 3.04
N ALA A 110 10.05 6.40 2.17
CA ALA A 110 10.13 6.68 0.74
C ALA A 110 10.16 8.17 0.43
N PHE A 111 9.56 9.00 1.28
CA PHE A 111 9.39 10.42 1.01
C PHE A 111 10.04 11.32 2.05
N VAL A 112 10.86 10.76 2.91
CA VAL A 112 11.49 11.53 3.99
C VAL A 112 12.39 12.65 3.44
N GLU A 113 13.01 12.44 2.28
CA GLU A 113 13.91 13.42 1.67
C GLU A 113 13.18 14.51 0.89
N GLU A 114 11.88 14.35 0.67
CA GLU A 114 11.07 15.35 -0.01
C GLU A 114 10.64 16.47 0.94
N ASP A 115 10.75 16.23 2.23
CA ASP A 115 10.42 17.24 3.22
C ASP A 115 11.59 18.21 3.36
N PRO A 116 11.46 19.45 2.88
CA PRO A 116 12.53 20.45 3.04
C PRO A 116 12.51 20.95 4.48
N ALA A 117 13.16 20.23 5.30
CA ALA A 117 13.22 20.57 6.71
C ALA A 117 13.68 22.01 6.96
#